data_9f02223c635c85af7ede3d6792b6daf8
#
_entry.id   9f02223c635c85af7ede3d6792b6daf8
#
_cell.length_a   1.000
_cell.length_b   1.000
_cell.length_c   1.000
_cell.angle_alpha   90.00
_cell.angle_beta   90.00
_cell.angle_gamma   90.00
#
_symmetry.space_group_name_H-M   'P 1'
#
loop_
_entity.id
_entity.type
_entity.pdbx_description
1 polymer ?
#
loop_
_entity_poly.entity_id
_entity_poly.type
_entity_poly.pdbx_seq_one_letter_code
_entity_poly.pdbx_strand_id
1 'polypeptide(L)'
;MCVLVRRGATRVALLIGRYAFKLPSPASWKLFLNGLLANIQEHEFWKGMPEDSRAMMCPVLFHLPGGFLSVMPRVEPIRTKTWKKRGDRWFIRAAGDLHIPVEPKKDSFGYLNGKIVVVDYGS
;
A
#
# COMPACT_ATOMS: atom_id res chain seq x y z
N MET A 1 9.08 -7.86 21.01
CA MET A 1 8.28 -7.44 19.83
C MET A 1 9.23 -7.26 18.66
N CYS A 2 9.00 -7.98 17.57
CA CYS A 2 9.81 -7.84 16.36
C CYS A 2 9.32 -6.69 15.50
N VAL A 3 10.22 -5.79 15.14
CA VAL A 3 9.95 -4.72 14.19
C VAL A 3 10.69 -5.04 12.90
N LEU A 4 9.93 -5.19 11.80
CA LEU A 4 10.51 -5.32 10.48
C LEU A 4 10.48 -3.97 9.78
N VAL A 5 11.57 -3.62 9.12
CA VAL A 5 11.69 -2.38 8.37
C VAL A 5 11.74 -2.71 6.88
N ARG A 6 10.83 -2.14 6.10
CA ARG A 6 10.85 -2.26 4.65
C ARG A 6 11.06 -0.88 4.04
N ARG A 7 12.06 -0.79 3.17
CA ARG A 7 12.40 0.47 2.52
C ARG A 7 11.93 0.47 1.07
N GLY A 8 11.00 1.37 0.75
CA GLY A 8 10.60 1.64 -0.61
C GLY A 8 11.39 2.81 -1.19
N ALA A 9 11.03 3.23 -2.41
CA ALA A 9 11.70 4.33 -3.08
C ALA A 9 11.55 5.66 -2.32
N THR A 10 10.34 5.97 -1.84
CA THR A 10 10.03 7.25 -1.20
C THR A 10 9.57 7.11 0.25
N ARG A 11 9.33 5.88 0.72
CA ARG A 11 8.76 5.63 2.04
C ARG A 11 9.47 4.50 2.76
N VAL A 12 9.39 4.54 4.08
CA VAL A 12 9.83 3.45 4.95
C VAL A 12 8.60 2.91 5.67
N ALA A 13 8.41 1.60 5.65
CA ALA A 13 7.34 0.95 6.37
C ALA A 13 7.90 0.20 7.57
N LEU A 14 7.37 0.50 8.76
CA LEU A 14 7.67 -0.23 9.98
C LEU A 14 6.55 -1.22 10.24
N LEU A 15 6.87 -2.50 10.21
CA LEU A 15 5.89 -3.56 10.43
C LEU A 15 5.96 -3.99 11.89
N ILE A 16 4.95 -3.62 12.66
CA ILE A 16 4.88 -3.91 14.09
C ILE A 16 3.55 -4.59 14.38
N GLY A 17 3.61 -5.86 14.81
CA GLY A 17 2.40 -6.62 15.10
C GLY A 17 1.51 -6.74 13.87
N ARG A 18 0.27 -6.25 13.97
CA ARG A 18 -0.73 -6.31 12.90
C ARG A 18 -0.74 -5.07 12.02
N TYR A 19 0.16 -4.13 12.24
CA TYR A 19 0.11 -2.82 11.60
C TYR A 19 1.36 -2.52 10.80
N ALA A 20 1.18 -1.76 9.73
CA ALA A 20 2.25 -1.18 8.95
C ALA A 20 2.20 0.34 9.12
N PHE A 21 3.29 0.91 9.59
CA PHE A 21 3.45 2.36 9.77
C PHE A 21 4.27 2.90 8.63
N LYS A 22 3.66 3.65 7.74
CA LYS A 22 4.32 4.21 6.56
C LYS A 22 4.76 5.64 6.83
N LEU A 23 6.07 5.86 6.70
CA LEU A 23 6.71 7.15 6.93
C LEU A 23 7.45 7.58 5.68
N PRO A 24 7.58 8.90 5.42
CA PRO A 24 8.42 9.35 4.31
C PRO A 24 9.88 8.99 4.56
N SER A 25 10.62 8.70 3.48
CA SER A 25 12.01 8.30 3.56
C SER A 25 12.89 9.47 4.04
N PRO A 26 13.77 9.26 5.04
CA PRO A 26 14.69 10.30 5.50
C PRO A 26 15.99 10.36 4.67
N ALA A 27 16.12 9.55 3.61
CA ALA A 27 17.36 9.43 2.86
C ALA A 27 17.77 10.71 2.14
N SER A 28 16.81 11.49 1.66
CA SER A 28 17.06 12.80 1.07
C SER A 28 15.83 13.68 1.22
N TRP A 29 16.02 15.00 1.07
CA TRP A 29 14.91 15.94 1.15
C TRP A 29 13.86 15.69 0.06
N LYS A 30 14.33 15.39 -1.16
CA LYS A 30 13.45 15.09 -2.29
C LYS A 30 12.60 13.84 -2.02
N LEU A 31 13.23 12.77 -1.54
CA LEU A 31 12.53 11.53 -1.22
C LEU A 31 11.57 11.72 -0.04
N PHE A 32 11.94 12.53 0.93
CA PHE A 32 11.07 12.85 2.06
C PHE A 32 9.79 13.56 1.59
N LEU A 33 9.92 14.58 0.75
CA LEU A 33 8.76 15.30 0.22
C LEU A 33 7.87 14.41 -0.64
N ASN A 34 8.47 13.56 -1.47
CA ASN A 34 7.73 12.61 -2.29
C ASN A 34 7.00 11.58 -1.42
N GLY A 35 7.60 11.17 -0.31
CA GLY A 35 6.97 10.26 0.64
C GLY A 35 5.77 10.88 1.36
N LEU A 36 5.86 12.15 1.73
CA LEU A 36 4.72 12.89 2.28
C LEU A 36 3.57 12.92 1.28
N LEU A 37 3.88 13.24 0.03
CA LEU A 37 2.87 13.30 -1.04
C LEU A 37 2.25 11.92 -1.30
N ALA A 38 3.07 10.86 -1.31
CA ALA A 38 2.58 9.50 -1.50
C ALA A 38 1.59 9.08 -0.41
N ASN A 39 1.89 9.41 0.86
CA ASN A 39 0.97 9.12 1.96
C ASN A 39 -0.34 9.92 1.82
N ILE A 40 -0.26 11.18 1.43
CA ILE A 40 -1.45 12.02 1.21
C ILE A 40 -2.30 11.44 0.09
N GLN A 41 -1.69 11.10 -1.04
CA GLN A 41 -2.39 10.54 -2.20
C GLN A 41 -3.06 9.20 -1.86
N GLU A 42 -2.38 8.34 -1.13
CA GLU A 42 -2.92 7.06 -0.72
C GLU A 42 -4.17 7.23 0.15
N HIS A 43 -4.14 8.15 1.10
CA HIS A 43 -5.29 8.47 1.93
C HIS A 43 -6.44 9.07 1.12
N GLU A 44 -6.16 9.99 0.21
CA GLU A 44 -7.17 10.61 -0.64
C GLU A 44 -7.83 9.59 -1.56
N PHE A 45 -7.06 8.68 -2.17
CA PHE A 45 -7.63 7.62 -2.98
C PHE A 45 -8.50 6.68 -2.17
N TRP A 46 -8.04 6.28 -0.99
CA TRP A 46 -8.84 5.43 -0.10
C TRP A 46 -10.18 6.09 0.23
N LYS A 47 -10.14 7.35 0.60
CA LYS A 47 -11.32 8.11 1.02
C LYS A 47 -12.30 8.34 -0.13
N GLY A 48 -11.79 8.56 -1.35
CA GLY A 48 -12.60 8.90 -2.51
C GLY A 48 -13.13 7.73 -3.32
N MET A 49 -12.65 6.51 -3.07
CA MET A 49 -13.05 5.36 -3.87
C MET A 49 -14.41 4.79 -3.47
N PRO A 50 -15.18 4.22 -4.43
CA PRO A 50 -16.42 3.52 -4.12
C PRO A 50 -16.17 2.30 -3.24
N GLU A 51 -17.24 1.82 -2.60
CA GLU A 51 -17.16 0.68 -1.68
C GLU A 51 -16.63 -0.58 -2.36
N ASP A 52 -17.03 -0.86 -3.61
CA ASP A 52 -16.56 -2.02 -4.36
C ASP A 52 -15.04 -2.01 -4.53
N SER A 53 -14.48 -0.84 -4.85
CA SER A 53 -13.03 -0.68 -4.99
C SER A 53 -12.32 -0.80 -3.65
N ARG A 54 -12.89 -0.23 -2.59
CA ARG A 54 -12.33 -0.33 -1.23
C ARG A 54 -12.25 -1.76 -0.73
N ALA A 55 -13.14 -2.64 -1.19
CA ALA A 55 -13.11 -4.04 -0.80
C ALA A 55 -11.83 -4.75 -1.24
N MET A 56 -11.17 -4.25 -2.29
CA MET A 56 -9.88 -4.78 -2.77
C MET A 56 -8.71 -3.88 -2.41
N MET A 57 -8.92 -2.84 -1.62
CA MET A 57 -7.85 -1.93 -1.16
C MET A 57 -7.53 -2.19 0.30
N CYS A 58 -6.25 -2.15 0.65
CA CYS A 58 -5.84 -2.19 2.05
C CYS A 58 -6.28 -0.88 2.72
N PRO A 59 -7.07 -0.94 3.80
CA PRO A 59 -7.61 0.29 4.38
C PRO A 59 -6.55 1.16 5.04
N VAL A 60 -6.73 2.47 4.98
CA VAL A 60 -5.94 3.42 5.75
C VAL A 60 -6.63 3.61 7.09
N LEU A 61 -6.05 3.03 8.15
CA LEU A 61 -6.66 3.05 9.49
C LEU A 61 -6.47 4.38 10.20
N PHE A 62 -5.34 5.02 9.96
CA PHE A 62 -4.98 6.29 10.58
C PHE A 62 -4.05 7.06 9.64
N HIS A 63 -4.21 8.37 9.62
CA HIS A 63 -3.42 9.24 8.75
C HIS A 63 -3.18 10.57 9.44
N LEU A 64 -1.91 10.93 9.65
CA LEU A 64 -1.56 12.25 10.15
C LEU A 64 -1.60 13.28 9.03
N PRO A 65 -2.15 14.48 9.28
CA PRO A 65 -2.17 15.54 8.28
C PRO A 65 -0.75 15.84 7.76
N GLY A 66 -0.66 16.17 6.47
CA GLY A 66 0.63 16.44 5.83
C GLY A 66 1.37 15.21 5.34
N GLY A 67 0.85 14.01 5.56
CA GLY A 67 1.47 12.78 5.09
C GLY A 67 2.63 12.28 5.93
N PHE A 68 2.79 12.75 7.18
CA PHE A 68 3.90 12.36 8.04
C PHE A 68 3.81 10.91 8.50
N LEU A 69 2.60 10.37 8.59
CA LEU A 69 2.38 9.00 9.02
C LEU A 69 1.09 8.47 8.43
N SER A 70 1.14 7.24 7.92
CA SER A 70 -0.05 6.50 7.50
C SER A 70 0.02 5.13 8.14
N VAL A 71 -1.07 4.68 8.76
CA VAL A 71 -1.15 3.37 9.41
C VAL A 71 -2.16 2.52 8.67
N MET A 72 -1.72 1.34 8.25
CA MET A 72 -2.52 0.37 7.52
C MET A 72 -2.38 -1.01 8.19
N PRO A 73 -3.33 -1.93 7.99
CA PRO A 73 -3.12 -3.31 8.42
C PRO A 73 -1.91 -3.90 7.72
N ARG A 74 -1.16 -4.72 8.45
CA ARG A 74 -0.05 -5.46 7.88
C ARG A 74 -0.59 -6.58 6.99
N VAL A 75 -0.11 -6.66 5.76
CA VAL A 75 -0.50 -7.70 4.82
C VAL A 75 0.62 -8.73 4.68
N GLU A 76 0.26 -9.95 4.28
CA GLU A 76 1.24 -10.98 3.99
C GLU A 76 1.72 -10.84 2.55
N PRO A 77 3.04 -10.94 2.32
CA PRO A 77 3.58 -10.84 0.98
C PRO A 77 3.14 -12.01 0.10
N ILE A 78 3.04 -11.77 -1.20
CA ILE A 78 2.69 -12.78 -2.17
C ILE A 78 3.97 -13.51 -2.61
N ARG A 79 3.90 -14.83 -2.71
CA ARG A 79 5.02 -15.62 -3.22
C ARG A 79 5.22 -15.31 -4.71
N THR A 80 6.47 -15.24 -5.13
CA THR A 80 6.81 -14.97 -6.54
C THR A 80 6.14 -15.96 -7.49
N LYS A 81 6.11 -17.23 -7.12
CA LYS A 81 5.46 -18.28 -7.91
C LYS A 81 3.96 -18.03 -8.09
N THR A 82 3.28 -17.61 -7.02
CA THR A 82 1.85 -17.30 -7.07
C THR A 82 1.60 -16.04 -7.89
N TRP A 83 2.46 -15.04 -7.76
CA TRP A 83 2.35 -13.81 -8.55
C TRP A 83 2.47 -14.08 -10.04
N LYS A 84 3.40 -14.94 -10.45
CA LYS A 84 3.56 -15.32 -11.86
C LYS A 84 2.31 -15.99 -12.43
N LYS A 85 1.57 -16.73 -11.60
CA LYS A 85 0.37 -17.42 -12.05
C LYS A 85 -0.88 -16.55 -12.02
N ARG A 86 -1.04 -15.69 -11.01
CA ARG A 86 -2.30 -14.98 -10.72
C ARG A 86 -2.19 -13.47 -10.75
N GLY A 87 -0.98 -12.93 -10.79
CA GLY A 87 -0.76 -11.48 -10.71
C GLY A 87 -1.48 -10.69 -11.79
N ASP A 88 -1.52 -11.20 -13.02
CA ASP A 88 -2.19 -10.53 -14.12
C ASP A 88 -3.70 -10.38 -13.87
N ARG A 89 -4.33 -11.41 -13.34
CA ARG A 89 -5.76 -11.36 -13.00
C ARG A 89 -6.04 -10.34 -11.91
N TRP A 90 -5.22 -10.33 -10.87
CA TRP A 90 -5.38 -9.38 -9.78
C TRP A 90 -5.17 -7.94 -10.25
N PHE A 91 -4.16 -7.74 -11.10
CA PHE A 91 -3.89 -6.41 -11.67
C PHE A 91 -5.04 -5.95 -12.56
N ILE A 92 -5.54 -6.81 -13.46
CA ILE A 92 -6.65 -6.48 -14.37
C ILE A 92 -7.89 -6.13 -13.56
N ARG A 93 -8.20 -6.89 -12.51
CA ARG A 93 -9.33 -6.59 -11.65
C ARG A 93 -9.17 -5.26 -10.92
N ALA A 94 -8.02 -5.03 -10.32
CA ALA A 94 -7.78 -3.81 -9.54
C ALA A 94 -7.75 -2.57 -10.44
N ALA A 95 -6.92 -2.58 -11.48
CA ALA A 95 -6.72 -1.41 -12.32
C ALA A 95 -7.79 -1.27 -13.41
N GLY A 96 -8.24 -2.38 -13.99
CA GLY A 96 -9.21 -2.37 -15.07
C GLY A 96 -10.64 -2.29 -14.58
N ASP A 97 -11.09 -3.24 -13.76
CA ASP A 97 -12.48 -3.31 -13.33
C ASP A 97 -12.82 -2.32 -12.22
N LEU A 98 -11.93 -2.14 -11.26
CA LEU A 98 -12.16 -1.30 -10.08
C LEU A 98 -11.53 0.07 -10.17
N HIS A 99 -10.76 0.35 -11.21
CA HIS A 99 -10.10 1.65 -11.46
C HIS A 99 -9.20 2.10 -10.30
N ILE A 100 -8.57 1.14 -9.61
CA ILE A 100 -7.61 1.45 -8.55
C ILE A 100 -6.26 1.79 -9.18
N PRO A 101 -5.66 2.94 -8.88
CA PRO A 101 -4.35 3.28 -9.43
C PRO A 101 -3.27 2.45 -8.75
N VAL A 102 -2.74 1.46 -9.47
CA VAL A 102 -1.76 0.49 -8.94
C VAL A 102 -0.82 0.05 -10.06
N GLU A 103 0.42 -0.23 -9.70
CA GLU A 103 1.41 -0.79 -10.63
C GLU A 103 1.33 -2.32 -10.66
N PRO A 104 1.62 -2.95 -11.83
CA PRO A 104 1.54 -4.41 -11.97
C PRO A 104 2.78 -5.10 -11.40
N LYS A 105 2.98 -4.99 -10.11
CA LYS A 105 4.11 -5.64 -9.43
C LYS A 105 3.66 -6.30 -8.14
N LYS A 106 4.41 -7.35 -7.77
CA LYS A 106 4.10 -8.17 -6.61
C LYS A 106 3.98 -7.38 -5.31
N ASP A 107 4.84 -6.39 -5.13
CA ASP A 107 4.89 -5.61 -3.89
C ASP A 107 3.72 -4.64 -3.72
N SER A 108 2.96 -4.40 -4.80
CA SER A 108 1.76 -3.55 -4.73
C SER A 108 0.54 -4.30 -4.18
N PHE A 109 0.63 -5.62 -4.02
CA PHE A 109 -0.46 -6.48 -3.56
C PHE A 109 -0.02 -7.27 -2.33
N GLY A 110 -0.99 -7.79 -1.59
CA GLY A 110 -0.75 -8.65 -0.45
C GLY A 110 -2.02 -9.33 0.01
N TYR A 111 -1.89 -10.25 0.98
CA TYR A 111 -3.04 -10.93 1.57
C TYR A 111 -3.41 -10.26 2.90
N LEU A 112 -4.66 -9.89 3.03
CA LEU A 112 -5.23 -9.38 4.28
C LEU A 112 -6.40 -10.29 4.65
N ASN A 113 -6.26 -11.03 5.76
CA ASN A 113 -7.25 -12.01 6.22
C ASN A 113 -7.63 -13.03 5.12
N GLY A 114 -6.64 -13.48 4.36
CA GLY A 114 -6.84 -14.46 3.29
C GLY A 114 -7.35 -13.89 1.98
N LYS A 115 -7.57 -12.58 1.89
CA LYS A 115 -8.03 -11.92 0.66
C LYS A 115 -6.91 -11.09 0.03
N ILE A 116 -6.87 -11.08 -1.30
CA ILE A 116 -5.95 -10.21 -2.04
C ILE A 116 -6.42 -8.77 -1.92
N VAL A 117 -5.49 -7.89 -1.55
CA VAL A 117 -5.75 -6.44 -1.50
C VAL A 117 -4.59 -5.68 -2.13
N VAL A 118 -4.88 -4.48 -2.62
CA VAL A 118 -3.88 -3.54 -3.11
C VAL A 118 -3.35 -2.76 -1.90
N VAL A 119 -2.03 -2.76 -1.71
CA VAL A 119 -1.41 -2.10 -0.54
C VAL A 119 -0.65 -0.84 -0.90
N ASP A 120 -0.32 -0.65 -2.16
CA ASP A 120 0.44 0.51 -2.64
C ASP A 120 -0.32 1.09 -3.82
N TYR A 121 -1.20 2.03 -3.55
CA TYR A 121 -2.04 2.66 -4.56
C TYR A 121 -1.88 4.18 -4.55
N GLY A 122 -2.19 4.79 -5.69
CA GLY A 122 -2.17 6.25 -5.81
C GLY A 122 -0.81 6.86 -6.16
N SER A 123 0.15 6.04 -6.49
CA SER A 123 1.48 6.55 -6.86
C SER A 123 1.81 6.29 -8.31
#